data_5a3f565c44c158cf76bf754e6bf3f6f1
#
_entry.id   5a3f565c44c158cf76bf754e6bf3f6f1
#
_cell.length_a   1.000
_cell.length_b   1.000
_cell.length_c   1.000
_cell.angle_alpha   90.00
_cell.angle_beta   90.00
_cell.angle_gamma   90.00
#
_symmetry.space_group_name_H-M   'P 1'
#
loop_
_entity.id
_entity.type
_entity.pdbx_description
1 polymer ?
#
loop_
_entity_poly.entity_id
_entity_poly.type
_entity_poly.pdbx_seq_one_letter_code
_entity_poly.pdbx_strand_id
1 'polypeptide(L)'
;DKADLILRATALPKEITFISSMGAALRSDPFMVRKAEFWKVDGDPLARALRKKFKKNKTFPSRKFQCVYSVEKPMQNMGENCEYSPTKAQINGSLCHITATFGMAIAGMVINHIID
;
A
#
# COMPACT_ATOMS: atom_id res chain seq x y z
N ASP A 1 -7.70 12.21 -2.27
CA ASP A 1 -6.94 11.37 -3.19
C ASP A 1 -5.68 10.88 -2.49
N LYS A 2 -5.37 9.58 -2.64
CA LYS A 2 -4.21 8.94 -1.98
C LYS A 2 -2.88 9.55 -2.43
N ALA A 3 -2.76 9.91 -3.69
CA ALA A 3 -1.55 10.54 -4.21
C ALA A 3 -1.30 11.90 -3.55
N ASP A 4 -2.33 12.71 -3.42
CA ASP A 4 -2.23 14.01 -2.75
C ASP A 4 -1.84 13.86 -1.28
N LEU A 5 -2.40 12.86 -0.61
CA LEU A 5 -2.05 12.58 0.79
C LEU A 5 -0.57 12.23 0.94
N ILE A 6 -0.04 11.42 0.04
CA ILE A 6 1.38 11.05 0.05
C ILE A 6 2.27 12.27 -0.21
N LEU A 7 1.89 13.10 -1.18
CA LEU A 7 2.64 14.32 -1.46
C LEU A 7 2.70 15.25 -0.25
N ARG A 8 1.58 15.42 0.43
CA ARG A 8 1.51 16.26 1.65
C ARG A 8 2.30 15.65 2.80
N ALA A 9 2.19 14.33 3.01
CA ALA A 9 2.90 13.64 4.08
C ALA A 9 4.42 13.72 3.89
N THR A 10 4.89 13.54 2.67
CA THR A 10 6.34 13.60 2.38
C THR A 10 6.90 15.03 2.41
N ALA A 11 6.05 16.03 2.36
CA ALA A 11 6.46 17.44 2.52
C ALA A 11 6.61 17.87 3.98
N LEU A 12 6.19 17.03 4.94
CA LEU A 12 6.36 17.31 6.36
C LEU A 12 7.85 17.27 6.75
N PRO A 13 8.23 17.89 7.89
CA PRO A 13 9.62 17.88 8.34
C PRO A 13 10.20 16.47 8.45
N LYS A 14 11.50 16.33 8.20
CA LYS A 14 12.22 15.04 8.21
C LYS A 14 12.07 14.28 9.53
N GLU A 15 11.89 14.99 10.63
CA GLU A 15 11.74 14.42 11.96
C GLU A 15 10.45 13.61 12.09
N ILE A 16 9.48 13.86 11.20
CA ILE A 16 8.22 13.14 11.19
C ILE A 16 8.39 11.93 10.27
N THR A 17 8.34 10.73 10.85
CA THR A 17 8.41 9.47 10.12
C THR A 17 7.09 9.22 9.39
N PHE A 18 7.18 8.88 8.12
CA PHE A 18 6.03 8.51 7.32
C PHE A 18 6.18 7.08 6.79
N ILE A 19 5.20 6.25 7.06
CA ILE A 19 5.12 4.87 6.59
C ILE A 19 3.77 4.69 5.93
N SER A 20 3.73 4.03 4.78
CA SER A 20 2.49 3.80 4.04
C SER A 20 2.20 2.32 3.90
N SER A 21 0.93 1.96 4.00
CA SER A 21 0.46 0.63 3.62
C SER A 21 0.04 0.66 2.15
N MET A 22 0.44 -0.35 1.40
CA MET A 22 -0.04 -0.57 0.04
C MET A 22 -1.30 -1.46 0.06
N GLY A 23 -1.66 -2.04 -1.08
CA GLY A 23 -2.89 -2.81 -1.21
C GLY A 23 -2.83 -4.16 -0.49
N ALA A 24 -3.85 -4.44 0.32
CA ALA A 24 -3.97 -5.70 1.06
C ALA A 24 -5.07 -6.62 0.49
N ALA A 25 -5.87 -6.14 -0.46
CA ALA A 25 -6.98 -6.90 -1.02
C ALA A 25 -6.52 -8.09 -1.85
N LEU A 26 -7.33 -9.12 -1.89
CA LEU A 26 -7.15 -10.32 -2.72
C LEU A 26 -5.88 -11.12 -2.39
N ARG A 27 -5.43 -11.07 -1.15
CA ARG A 27 -4.27 -11.83 -0.66
C ARG A 27 -4.67 -12.64 0.56
N SER A 28 -3.98 -13.78 0.76
CA SER A 28 -4.31 -14.72 1.83
C SER A 28 -3.09 -15.17 2.66
N ASP A 29 -1.87 -14.98 2.17
CA ASP A 29 -0.66 -15.47 2.82
C ASP A 29 0.04 -14.34 3.60
N PRO A 30 -0.02 -14.35 4.94
CA PRO A 30 0.62 -13.32 5.75
C PRO A 30 2.14 -13.38 5.71
N PHE A 31 2.73 -14.52 5.32
CA PHE A 31 4.18 -14.65 5.22
C PHE A 31 4.76 -14.00 3.97
N MET A 32 3.91 -13.53 3.08
CA MET A 32 4.33 -12.80 1.87
C MET A 32 4.36 -11.29 2.09
N VAL A 33 4.09 -10.82 3.29
CA VAL A 33 4.13 -9.39 3.63
C VAL A 33 5.57 -8.94 3.80
N ARG A 34 5.91 -7.81 3.18
CA ARG A 34 7.27 -7.26 3.12
C ARG A 34 7.24 -5.75 3.34
N LYS A 35 8.41 -5.19 3.61
CA LYS A 35 8.61 -3.75 3.62
C LYS A 35 9.64 -3.37 2.54
N ALA A 36 9.43 -2.22 1.92
CA ALA A 36 10.37 -1.67 0.96
C ALA A 36 10.14 -0.17 0.81
N GLU A 37 11.15 0.53 0.30
CA GLU A 37 10.98 1.91 -0.10
C GLU A 37 9.97 1.96 -1.27
N PHE A 38 9.14 3.01 -1.31
CA PHE A 38 8.00 3.11 -2.22
C PHE A 38 8.33 2.78 -3.69
N TRP A 39 9.45 3.30 -4.20
CA TRP A 39 9.82 3.08 -5.60
C TRP A 39 10.33 1.67 -5.88
N LYS A 40 10.66 0.92 -4.83
CA LYS A 40 11.13 -0.47 -4.93
C LYS A 40 10.02 -1.49 -4.67
N VAL A 41 8.82 -1.04 -4.29
CA VAL A 41 7.67 -1.93 -4.12
C VAL A 41 7.35 -2.59 -5.46
N ASP A 42 7.30 -3.92 -5.49
CA ASP A 42 7.08 -4.69 -6.71
C ASP A 42 5.79 -5.52 -6.61
N GLY A 43 5.09 -5.64 -7.72
CA GLY A 43 3.93 -6.50 -7.83
C GLY A 43 2.66 -5.97 -7.13
N ASP A 44 2.66 -4.75 -6.63
CA ASP A 44 1.48 -4.17 -5.98
C ASP A 44 0.74 -3.22 -6.93
N PRO A 45 -0.53 -3.52 -7.26
CA PRO A 45 -1.30 -2.68 -8.19
C PRO A 45 -1.48 -1.23 -7.70
N LEU A 46 -1.67 -1.03 -6.39
CA LEU A 46 -1.83 0.32 -5.83
C LEU A 46 -0.55 1.13 -5.99
N ALA A 47 0.60 0.56 -5.64
CA ALA A 47 1.89 1.22 -5.81
C ALA A 47 2.15 1.57 -7.28
N ARG A 48 1.83 0.64 -8.17
CA ARG A 48 1.97 0.86 -9.61
C ARG A 48 1.10 2.03 -10.08
N ALA A 49 -0.15 2.08 -9.65
CA ALA A 49 -1.07 3.15 -10.03
C ALA A 49 -0.59 4.51 -9.49
N LEU A 50 -0.10 4.55 -8.26
CA LEU A 50 0.42 5.77 -7.65
C LEU A 50 1.68 6.27 -8.37
N ARG A 51 2.63 5.37 -8.66
CA ARG A 51 3.84 5.73 -9.41
C ARG A 51 3.51 6.28 -10.79
N LYS A 52 2.56 5.64 -11.48
CA LYS A 52 2.10 6.09 -12.80
C LYS A 52 1.49 7.49 -12.71
N LYS A 53 0.68 7.75 -11.69
CA LYS A 53 0.04 9.04 -11.49
C LYS A 53 1.07 10.15 -11.21
N PHE A 54 2.06 9.88 -10.36
CA PHE A 54 3.12 10.83 -10.09
C PHE A 54 3.91 11.17 -11.36
N LYS A 55 4.25 10.18 -12.16
CA LYS A 55 4.96 10.39 -13.42
C LYS A 55 4.12 11.18 -14.42
N LYS A 56 2.84 10.87 -14.54
CA LYS A 56 1.93 11.56 -15.46
C LYS A 56 1.79 13.05 -15.09
N ASN A 57 1.64 13.35 -13.80
CA ASN A 57 1.45 14.71 -13.31
C ASN A 57 2.77 15.44 -13.08
N LYS A 58 3.91 14.76 -13.28
CA LYS A 58 5.25 15.30 -13.03
C LYS A 58 5.40 15.92 -11.63
N THR A 59 4.71 15.33 -10.66
CA THR A 59 4.75 15.76 -9.26
C THR A 59 5.11 14.55 -8.41
N PHE A 60 6.23 14.63 -7.70
CA PHE A 60 6.81 13.48 -7.00
C PHE A 60 6.88 13.73 -5.50
N PRO A 61 6.81 12.65 -4.68
CA PRO A 61 7.06 12.79 -3.25
C PRO A 61 8.41 13.46 -2.96
N SER A 62 8.42 14.35 -1.97
CA SER A 62 9.62 15.17 -1.66
C SER A 62 10.74 14.36 -1.03
N ARG A 63 10.44 13.18 -0.49
CA ARG A 63 11.42 12.29 0.14
C ARG A 63 11.01 10.85 -0.02
N LYS A 64 11.96 9.94 0.20
CA LYS A 64 11.70 8.51 0.20
C LYS A 64 10.94 8.13 1.46
N PHE A 65 10.13 7.08 1.38
CA PHE A 65 9.38 6.57 2.53
C PHE A 65 9.20 5.05 2.40
N GLN A 66 9.03 4.42 3.55
CA GLN A 66 8.86 2.97 3.62
C GLN A 66 7.40 2.58 3.44
N CYS A 67 7.20 1.44 2.80
CA CYS A 67 5.88 0.87 2.59
C CYS A 67 5.83 -0.56 3.10
N VAL A 68 4.64 -0.96 3.56
CA VAL A 68 4.32 -2.38 3.80
C VAL A 68 3.45 -2.83 2.63
N TYR A 69 3.79 -3.97 2.05
CA TYR A 69 3.09 -4.51 0.88
C TYR A 69 3.20 -6.03 0.88
N SER A 70 2.46 -6.69 0.00
CA SER A 70 2.57 -8.14 -0.18
C SER A 70 3.18 -8.45 -1.54
N VAL A 71 4.14 -9.39 -1.55
CA VAL A 71 4.69 -9.94 -2.80
C VAL A 71 3.81 -11.04 -3.37
N GLU A 72 2.76 -11.46 -2.64
CA GLU A 72 1.80 -12.44 -3.13
C GLU A 72 1.05 -11.87 -4.33
N LYS A 73 0.92 -12.67 -5.37
CA LYS A 73 0.11 -12.29 -6.53
C LYS A 73 -1.35 -12.20 -6.10
N PRO A 74 -2.06 -11.10 -6.37
CA PRO A 74 -3.47 -10.99 -6.01
C PRO A 74 -4.29 -12.15 -6.59
N MET A 75 -5.20 -12.70 -5.77
CA MET A 75 -6.12 -13.73 -6.22
C MET A 75 -7.05 -13.17 -7.30
N GLN A 76 -7.56 -14.06 -8.15
CA GLN A 76 -8.57 -13.68 -9.11
C GLN A 76 -9.81 -13.15 -8.37
N ASN A 77 -10.35 -12.03 -8.85
CA ASN A 77 -11.52 -11.43 -8.23
C ASN A 77 -12.76 -12.27 -8.53
N MET A 78 -13.25 -13.00 -7.53
CA MET A 78 -14.43 -13.86 -7.63
C MET A 78 -15.73 -13.07 -7.57
N GLY A 79 -15.69 -11.77 -7.31
CA GLY A 79 -16.85 -10.88 -7.25
C GLY A 79 -17.34 -10.36 -8.59
N GLU A 80 -16.72 -10.75 -9.70
CA GLU A 80 -17.09 -10.27 -11.03
C GLU A 80 -18.55 -10.59 -11.42
N ASN A 81 -19.11 -11.65 -10.85
CA ASN A 81 -20.48 -12.09 -11.13
C ASN A 81 -21.49 -11.56 -10.12
N CYS A 82 -21.13 -10.59 -9.32
CA CYS A 82 -22.05 -10.00 -8.35
C CYS A 82 -23.02 -9.06 -9.08
N GLU A 83 -24.30 -9.48 -9.15
CA GLU A 83 -25.35 -8.75 -9.84
C GLU A 83 -25.66 -7.37 -9.21
N TYR A 84 -25.11 -7.12 -8.05
CA TYR A 84 -25.38 -5.92 -7.24
C TYR A 84 -24.34 -4.80 -7.42
N SER A 85 -23.37 -4.97 -8.30
CA SER A 85 -22.41 -3.91 -8.56
C SER A 85 -22.90 -3.06 -9.71
N PRO A 86 -23.48 -1.88 -9.47
CA PRO A 86 -23.95 -1.00 -10.54
C PRO A 86 -22.79 -0.36 -11.31
N THR A 87 -21.59 -0.45 -10.80
CA THR A 87 -20.37 -0.01 -11.46
C THR A 87 -19.55 -1.23 -11.83
N LYS A 88 -18.93 -1.23 -12.98
CA LYS A 88 -18.02 -2.32 -13.41
C LYS A 88 -16.74 -2.36 -12.57
N ALA A 89 -16.71 -1.70 -11.41
CA ALA A 89 -15.59 -1.75 -10.51
C ALA A 89 -15.44 -3.15 -9.92
N GLN A 90 -14.23 -3.67 -9.90
CA GLN A 90 -13.94 -4.94 -9.27
C GLN A 90 -14.25 -4.88 -7.78
N ILE A 91 -14.91 -5.92 -7.27
CA ILE A 91 -15.13 -6.07 -5.84
C ILE A 91 -13.86 -6.67 -5.26
N ASN A 92 -13.12 -5.87 -4.50
CA ASN A 92 -11.89 -6.29 -3.85
C ASN A 92 -12.17 -6.61 -2.39
N GLY A 93 -12.09 -7.91 -2.03
CA GLY A 93 -12.22 -8.34 -0.65
C GLY A 93 -10.88 -8.37 0.07
N SER A 94 -10.90 -8.12 1.37
CA SER A 94 -9.72 -8.23 2.24
C SER A 94 -10.00 -9.24 3.35
N LEU A 95 -8.99 -10.05 3.68
CA LEU A 95 -9.06 -10.99 4.79
C LEU A 95 -8.45 -10.35 6.04
N CYS A 96 -9.08 -10.59 7.19
CA CYS A 96 -8.70 -9.91 8.43
C CYS A 96 -7.26 -10.23 8.88
N HIS A 97 -6.77 -11.45 8.64
CA HIS A 97 -5.39 -11.80 9.01
C HIS A 97 -4.36 -11.08 8.13
N ILE A 98 -4.71 -10.69 6.91
CA ILE A 98 -3.81 -9.92 6.05
C ILE A 98 -3.75 -8.46 6.48
N THR A 99 -4.89 -7.81 6.68
CA THR A 99 -4.91 -6.43 7.14
C THR A 99 -4.29 -6.29 8.52
N ALA A 100 -4.52 -7.26 9.41
CA ALA A 100 -3.90 -7.29 10.73
C ALA A 100 -2.37 -7.44 10.61
N THR A 101 -1.88 -8.31 9.72
CA THR A 101 -0.44 -8.49 9.51
C THR A 101 0.20 -7.21 8.97
N PHE A 102 -0.45 -6.51 8.05
CA PHE A 102 0.04 -5.22 7.58
C PHE A 102 0.15 -4.22 8.73
N GLY A 103 -0.88 -4.13 9.56
CA GLY A 103 -0.89 -3.25 10.74
C GLY A 103 0.19 -3.60 11.76
N MET A 104 0.38 -4.88 12.05
CA MET A 104 1.42 -5.34 12.98
C MET A 104 2.81 -5.08 12.43
N ALA A 105 3.02 -5.25 11.13
CA ALA A 105 4.30 -4.93 10.49
C ALA A 105 4.63 -3.44 10.63
N ILE A 106 3.65 -2.57 10.39
CA ILE A 106 3.82 -1.13 10.56
C ILE A 106 4.13 -0.79 12.02
N ALA A 107 3.40 -1.39 12.96
CA ALA A 107 3.65 -1.19 14.39
C ALA A 107 5.10 -1.58 14.76
N GLY A 108 5.58 -2.71 14.24
CA GLY A 108 6.97 -3.13 14.44
C GLY A 108 7.98 -2.15 13.89
N MET A 109 7.71 -1.61 12.71
CA MET A 109 8.58 -0.60 12.09
C MET A 109 8.65 0.68 12.95
N VAL A 110 7.52 1.13 13.48
CA VAL A 110 7.45 2.30 14.35
C VAL A 110 8.23 2.06 15.64
N ILE A 111 7.99 0.91 16.29
CA ILE A 111 8.67 0.56 17.55
C ILE A 111 10.18 0.48 17.33
N ASN A 112 10.61 -0.21 16.28
CA ASN A 112 12.04 -0.33 15.97
C ASN A 112 12.69 1.02 15.67
N HIS A 113 11.96 1.92 15.05
CA HIS A 113 12.45 3.27 14.79
C HIS A 113 12.65 4.07 16.08
N ILE A 114 11.76 3.89 17.07
CA ILE A 114 11.84 4.60 18.35
C ILE A 114 13.00 4.09 19.22
N ILE A 115 13.22 2.76 19.23
CA ILE A 115 14.25 2.16 20.11
C ILE A 115 15.64 2.12 19.50
N ASP A 116 15.79 2.36 18.21
CA ASP A 116 17.11 2.47 17.55
C ASP A 116 17.72 3.89 17.81
#